data_6e8cdd12ce3508ee04dd239a71d680ae
#
_entry.id   6e8cdd12ce3508ee04dd239a71d680ae
#
_cell.length_a   1.000
_cell.length_b   1.000
_cell.length_c   1.000
_cell.angle_alpha   90.00
_cell.angle_beta   90.00
_cell.angle_gamma   90.00
#
_symmetry.space_group_name_H-M   'P 1'
#
loop_
_entity.id
_entity.type
_entity.pdbx_description
1 polymer ?
#
loop_
_entity_poly.entity_id
_entity_poly.type
_entity_poly.pdbx_seq_one_letter_code
_entity_poly.pdbx_strand_id
1 'polypeptide(L)'
;MTDSNGTEENVTETEIEATDADLGAGEAVEVVTETVAEPVKAPREPVIIDRPIQTVGRRKEAVVRVRLTPGTGQFNLDGRSLEAYFPNKVHQQLIKAPLVIVDRVDSFDIYAHLDGGGPSGQAGALRLAIARALILVQPEDRPALKKAGFLTRDPRAIERKKYGLKKARKAPQYSKR
;
A
#
# COMPACT_ATOMS: atom_id res chain seq x y z
N MET A 1 43.22 -38.13 14.15
CA MET A 1 43.19 -37.81 15.59
C MET A 1 42.08 -36.78 15.72
N THR A 2 40.87 -37.28 15.98
CA THR A 2 40.19 -37.38 17.29
C THR A 2 39.72 -35.97 17.76
N ASP A 3 38.51 -35.65 18.11
CA ASP A 3 37.25 -36.33 18.42
C ASP A 3 36.18 -35.20 18.50
N SER A 4 35.04 -35.41 17.99
CA SER A 4 33.70 -35.58 18.55
C SER A 4 33.41 -34.99 19.94
N ASN A 5 32.33 -34.18 20.01
CA ASN A 5 31.22 -34.20 20.99
C ASN A 5 30.32 -32.99 20.69
N GLY A 6 29.05 -33.06 20.43
CA GLY A 6 28.00 -33.90 20.96
C GLY A 6 27.48 -33.36 22.27
N THR A 7 26.48 -32.49 22.32
CA THR A 7 25.58 -32.41 23.48
C THR A 7 24.20 -31.95 23.03
N GLU A 8 23.31 -32.88 23.13
CA GLU A 8 21.86 -32.78 23.04
C GLU A 8 21.26 -32.20 24.34
N GLU A 9 20.00 -31.84 24.21
CA GLU A 9 18.95 -31.81 25.24
C GLU A 9 18.92 -30.69 26.28
N ASN A 10 17.83 -29.94 26.27
CA ASN A 10 16.92 -30.00 27.42
C ASN A 10 15.51 -29.53 27.07
N VAL A 11 14.62 -30.49 26.96
CA VAL A 11 13.17 -30.35 26.99
C VAL A 11 12.78 -30.33 28.47
N THR A 12 12.16 -29.26 28.93
CA THR A 12 11.46 -29.26 30.22
C THR A 12 9.96 -29.24 29.97
N GLU A 13 9.38 -30.45 30.01
CA GLU A 13 7.97 -30.67 30.30
C GLU A 13 7.66 -30.15 31.71
N THR A 14 6.68 -29.25 31.83
CA THR A 14 6.01 -28.97 33.10
C THR A 14 4.63 -29.62 33.05
N GLU A 15 4.50 -30.76 33.74
CA GLU A 15 3.25 -31.37 34.14
C GLU A 15 2.45 -30.37 35.01
N ILE A 16 1.18 -30.19 34.66
CA ILE A 16 0.20 -29.57 35.55
C ILE A 16 -0.83 -30.63 35.89
N GLU A 17 -0.82 -31.01 37.16
CA GLU A 17 -1.72 -31.95 37.79
C GLU A 17 -3.19 -31.53 37.66
N ALA A 18 -4.02 -32.50 37.32
CA ALA A 18 -5.47 -32.42 37.38
C ALA A 18 -5.96 -32.51 38.83
N THR A 19 -6.77 -31.61 39.23
CA THR A 19 -7.66 -31.79 40.41
C THR A 19 -9.10 -31.86 39.91
N ASP A 20 -9.67 -33.06 40.07
CA ASP A 20 -11.09 -33.38 39.99
C ASP A 20 -11.88 -32.64 41.08
N ALA A 21 -12.98 -31.98 40.73
CA ALA A 21 -14.20 -31.90 41.53
C ALA A 21 -15.35 -31.35 40.66
N ASP A 22 -16.19 -32.23 40.21
CA ASP A 22 -17.63 -32.38 40.54
C ASP A 22 -18.66 -31.42 39.94
N LEU A 23 -19.54 -32.08 39.14
CA LEU A 23 -20.98 -31.92 38.91
C LEU A 23 -21.57 -30.54 38.47
N GLY A 24 -22.06 -30.57 37.23
CA GLY A 24 -23.11 -29.64 36.78
C GLY A 24 -23.52 -29.90 35.34
N ALA A 25 -24.60 -30.66 35.14
CA ALA A 25 -25.23 -30.85 33.84
C ALA A 25 -25.67 -29.53 33.21
N GLY A 26 -25.38 -29.29 31.97
CA GLY A 26 -25.90 -28.14 31.24
C GLY A 26 -25.33 -28.04 29.82
N GLU A 27 -26.12 -28.45 28.85
CA GLU A 27 -26.18 -28.07 27.44
C GLU A 27 -24.86 -27.92 26.68
N ALA A 28 -24.64 -28.88 25.78
CA ALA A 28 -23.71 -28.79 24.69
C ALA A 28 -24.08 -27.63 23.76
N VAL A 29 -23.36 -26.50 23.89
CA VAL A 29 -23.40 -25.45 22.90
C VAL A 29 -22.51 -25.93 21.75
N GLU A 30 -23.13 -26.43 20.69
CA GLU A 30 -22.48 -26.63 19.41
C GLU A 30 -21.97 -25.26 18.93
N VAL A 31 -20.67 -25.01 19.08
CA VAL A 31 -20.00 -23.90 18.40
C VAL A 31 -19.95 -24.25 16.92
N VAL A 32 -20.98 -23.87 16.18
CA VAL A 32 -20.96 -23.87 14.72
C VAL A 32 -19.93 -22.80 14.31
N THR A 33 -18.71 -23.23 14.08
CA THR A 33 -17.73 -22.44 13.38
C THR A 33 -18.17 -22.34 11.92
N GLU A 34 -19.05 -21.40 11.60
CA GLU A 34 -19.24 -20.96 10.23
C GLU A 34 -17.93 -20.35 9.75
N THR A 35 -17.12 -21.17 9.10
CA THR A 35 -16.07 -20.71 8.20
C THR A 35 -16.75 -19.96 7.07
N VAL A 36 -16.88 -18.63 7.23
CA VAL A 36 -17.26 -17.75 6.13
C VAL A 36 -16.15 -17.87 5.09
N ALA A 37 -16.35 -18.77 4.14
CA ALA A 37 -15.54 -18.85 2.94
C ALA A 37 -15.70 -17.51 2.20
N GLU A 38 -14.67 -16.66 2.25
CA GLU A 38 -14.62 -15.47 1.40
C GLU A 38 -14.79 -15.92 -0.05
N PRO A 39 -15.71 -15.30 -0.81
CA PRO A 39 -15.92 -15.68 -2.20
C PRO A 39 -14.61 -15.47 -2.95
N VAL A 40 -13.98 -16.57 -3.38
CA VAL A 40 -12.84 -16.56 -4.27
C VAL A 40 -13.25 -15.81 -5.51
N LYS A 41 -12.81 -14.55 -5.65
CA LYS A 41 -13.05 -13.75 -6.85
C LYS A 41 -12.47 -14.49 -8.05
N ALA A 42 -13.33 -14.80 -9.02
CA ALA A 42 -12.92 -15.39 -10.28
C ALA A 42 -11.80 -14.53 -10.91
N PRO A 43 -10.76 -15.15 -11.50
CA PRO A 43 -9.69 -14.43 -12.17
C PRO A 43 -10.29 -13.54 -13.26
N ARG A 44 -10.02 -12.24 -13.19
CA ARG A 44 -10.54 -11.28 -14.16
C ARG A 44 -9.88 -11.51 -15.51
N GLU A 45 -10.67 -11.43 -16.57
CA GLU A 45 -10.17 -11.58 -17.93
C GLU A 45 -9.06 -10.59 -18.26
N PRO A 46 -8.04 -10.99 -19.04
CA PRO A 46 -6.97 -10.08 -19.45
C PRO A 46 -7.56 -8.97 -20.34
N VAL A 47 -7.35 -7.72 -19.94
CA VAL A 47 -7.80 -6.56 -20.72
C VAL A 47 -6.83 -6.32 -21.87
N ILE A 48 -7.31 -6.45 -23.10
CA ILE A 48 -6.54 -6.14 -24.30
C ILE A 48 -6.49 -4.63 -24.46
N ILE A 49 -5.29 -4.06 -24.38
CA ILE A 49 -5.05 -2.63 -24.58
C ILE A 49 -4.30 -2.46 -25.90
N ASP A 50 -4.93 -1.86 -26.90
CA ASP A 50 -4.34 -1.65 -28.24
C ASP A 50 -3.22 -0.61 -28.23
N ARG A 51 -3.23 0.31 -27.30
CA ARG A 51 -2.24 1.37 -27.19
C ARG A 51 -1.89 1.73 -25.75
N PRO A 52 -0.67 2.18 -25.46
CA PRO A 52 -0.26 2.54 -24.12
C PRO A 52 -1.08 3.70 -23.58
N ILE A 53 -1.59 3.55 -22.37
CA ILE A 53 -2.39 4.56 -21.69
C ILE A 53 -1.47 5.51 -20.95
N GLN A 54 -1.62 6.81 -21.21
CA GLN A 54 -0.83 7.86 -20.55
C GLN A 54 -1.70 8.68 -19.60
N THR A 55 -1.20 8.86 -18.38
CA THR A 55 -1.90 9.66 -17.36
C THR A 55 -0.93 10.49 -16.53
N VAL A 56 -1.47 11.50 -15.86
CA VAL A 56 -0.71 12.41 -15.00
C VAL A 56 -1.29 12.41 -13.59
N GLY A 57 -0.41 12.25 -12.60
CA GLY A 57 -0.73 12.46 -11.20
C GLY A 57 0.07 13.63 -10.62
N ARG A 58 -0.52 14.32 -9.65
CA ARG A 58 0.14 15.47 -8.99
C ARG A 58 -0.12 15.44 -7.48
N ARG A 59 0.92 15.73 -6.71
CA ARG A 59 0.80 15.93 -5.25
C ARG A 59 1.87 16.90 -4.77
N LYS A 60 1.47 17.95 -4.04
CA LYS A 60 2.37 19.06 -3.67
C LYS A 60 3.05 19.61 -4.93
N GLU A 61 4.39 19.66 -4.95
CA GLU A 61 5.21 20.07 -6.10
C GLU A 61 5.53 18.92 -7.07
N ALA A 62 5.19 17.67 -6.68
CA ALA A 62 5.50 16.51 -7.51
C ALA A 62 4.51 16.35 -8.66
N VAL A 63 5.04 16.12 -9.86
CA VAL A 63 4.31 15.79 -11.07
C VAL A 63 4.84 14.46 -11.58
N VAL A 64 3.95 13.53 -11.88
CA VAL A 64 4.31 12.19 -12.39
C VAL A 64 3.51 11.91 -13.63
N ARG A 65 4.20 11.55 -14.71
CA ARG A 65 3.62 11.05 -15.95
C ARG A 65 3.78 9.53 -15.98
N VAL A 66 2.68 8.82 -16.10
CA VAL A 66 2.66 7.35 -16.16
C VAL A 66 2.24 6.91 -17.54
N ARG A 67 2.96 5.92 -18.04
CA ARG A 67 2.62 5.14 -19.23
C ARG A 67 2.35 3.71 -18.79
N LEU A 68 1.14 3.24 -18.97
CA LEU A 68 0.69 1.91 -18.62
C LEU A 68 0.63 1.06 -19.89
N THR A 69 1.27 -0.10 -19.87
CA THR A 69 1.25 -1.10 -20.95
C THR A 69 0.85 -2.46 -20.39
N PRO A 70 0.25 -3.35 -21.17
CA PRO A 70 0.06 -4.73 -20.75
C PRO A 70 1.43 -5.37 -20.48
N GLY A 71 1.53 -6.16 -19.40
CA GLY A 71 2.82 -6.73 -19.02
C GLY A 71 2.75 -7.66 -17.81
N THR A 72 3.82 -7.74 -17.06
CA THR A 72 4.05 -8.69 -15.96
C THR A 72 4.13 -8.03 -14.58
N GLY A 73 3.71 -6.78 -14.43
CA GLY A 73 3.74 -6.07 -13.15
C GLY A 73 5.06 -5.34 -12.86
N GLN A 74 5.86 -5.06 -13.88
CA GLN A 74 7.14 -4.38 -13.70
C GLN A 74 6.96 -2.86 -13.56
N PHE A 75 7.75 -2.26 -12.66
CA PHE A 75 7.82 -0.82 -12.48
C PHE A 75 9.16 -0.29 -12.95
N ASN A 76 9.13 0.61 -13.92
CA ASN A 76 10.28 1.35 -14.38
C ASN A 76 10.07 2.85 -14.08
N LEU A 77 10.82 3.36 -13.12
CA LEU A 77 10.73 4.74 -12.62
C LEU A 77 12.02 5.48 -12.99
N ASP A 78 11.99 6.30 -14.03
CA ASP A 78 13.18 6.98 -14.55
C ASP A 78 14.38 6.05 -14.75
N GLY A 79 14.13 4.84 -15.31
CA GLY A 79 15.17 3.83 -15.54
C GLY A 79 15.56 3.00 -14.31
N ARG A 80 14.86 3.15 -13.17
CA ARG A 80 15.13 2.40 -11.94
C ARG A 80 13.93 1.53 -11.57
N SER A 81 14.17 0.44 -10.84
CA SER A 81 13.09 -0.36 -10.26
C SER A 81 12.38 0.37 -9.11
N LEU A 82 11.16 -0.07 -8.79
CA LEU A 82 10.37 0.50 -7.68
C LEU A 82 11.13 0.48 -6.36
N GLU A 83 11.86 -0.58 -6.07
CA GLU A 83 12.59 -0.77 -4.83
C GLU A 83 13.83 0.13 -4.74
N ALA A 84 14.53 0.31 -5.87
CA ALA A 84 15.68 1.18 -5.95
C ALA A 84 15.31 2.66 -5.82
N TYR A 85 14.14 3.06 -6.38
CA TYR A 85 13.68 4.44 -6.32
C TYR A 85 13.00 4.79 -5.00
N PHE A 86 12.17 3.87 -4.47
CA PHE A 86 11.47 4.02 -3.19
C PHE A 86 11.90 2.92 -2.20
N PRO A 87 13.01 3.11 -1.45
CA PRO A 87 13.48 2.11 -0.50
C PRO A 87 12.51 1.90 0.67
N ASN A 88 11.63 2.87 0.95
CA ASN A 88 10.63 2.76 2.01
C ASN A 88 9.45 1.88 1.55
N LYS A 89 9.25 0.75 2.25
CA LYS A 89 8.14 -0.20 1.99
C LYS A 89 6.75 0.44 2.04
N VAL A 90 6.54 1.46 2.91
CA VAL A 90 5.26 2.20 3.00
C VAL A 90 4.95 2.92 1.66
N HIS A 91 5.96 3.51 1.02
CA HIS A 91 5.77 4.14 -0.28
C HIS A 91 5.47 3.12 -1.38
N GLN A 92 6.14 1.97 -1.36
CA GLN A 92 5.89 0.87 -2.30
C GLN A 92 4.45 0.34 -2.16
N GLN A 93 3.99 0.09 -0.93
CA GLN A 93 2.60 -0.32 -0.66
C GLN A 93 1.60 0.73 -1.12
N LEU A 94 1.85 2.01 -0.83
CA LEU A 94 1.00 3.12 -1.27
C LEU A 94 0.86 3.18 -2.79
N ILE A 95 1.93 2.91 -3.53
CA ILE A 95 1.95 2.91 -5.00
C ILE A 95 1.19 1.71 -5.57
N LYS A 96 1.38 0.53 -4.97
CA LYS A 96 0.71 -0.72 -5.40
C LYS A 96 -0.76 -0.78 -5.00
N ALA A 97 -1.21 -0.01 -3.98
CA ALA A 97 -2.56 -0.07 -3.44
C ALA A 97 -3.71 0.03 -4.49
N PRO A 98 -3.68 0.88 -5.51
CA PRO A 98 -4.72 0.91 -6.54
C PRO A 98 -4.81 -0.39 -7.34
N LEU A 99 -3.67 -1.04 -7.63
CA LEU A 99 -3.61 -2.30 -8.37
C LEU A 99 -4.15 -3.47 -7.53
N VAL A 100 -3.85 -3.45 -6.22
CA VAL A 100 -4.34 -4.47 -5.26
C VAL A 100 -5.86 -4.41 -5.13
N ILE A 101 -6.48 -3.21 -5.05
CA ILE A 101 -7.94 -3.08 -4.94
C ILE A 101 -8.67 -3.61 -6.18
N VAL A 102 -8.03 -3.48 -7.34
CA VAL A 102 -8.59 -3.93 -8.62
C VAL A 102 -8.18 -5.38 -8.94
N ASP A 103 -7.36 -6.02 -8.10
CA ASP A 103 -6.80 -7.37 -8.29
C ASP A 103 -6.04 -7.51 -9.63
N ARG A 104 -5.18 -6.54 -9.97
CA ARG A 104 -4.43 -6.48 -11.24
C ARG A 104 -2.96 -6.15 -11.05
N VAL A 105 -2.33 -6.72 -10.04
CA VAL A 105 -0.94 -6.39 -9.68
C VAL A 105 0.03 -6.78 -10.81
N ASP A 106 -0.17 -7.92 -11.43
CA ASP A 106 0.74 -8.52 -12.41
C ASP A 106 0.24 -8.38 -13.87
N SER A 107 -0.76 -7.52 -14.11
CA SER A 107 -1.35 -7.39 -15.45
C SER A 107 -0.73 -6.27 -16.28
N PHE A 108 -0.01 -5.35 -15.67
CA PHE A 108 0.47 -4.13 -16.33
C PHE A 108 1.89 -3.78 -15.97
N ASP A 109 2.68 -3.40 -16.97
CA ASP A 109 3.96 -2.73 -16.79
C ASP A 109 3.78 -1.22 -16.72
N ILE A 110 4.46 -0.59 -15.76
CA ILE A 110 4.30 0.83 -15.43
C ILE A 110 5.62 1.55 -15.66
N TYR A 111 5.64 2.38 -16.68
CA TYR A 111 6.73 3.32 -16.96
C TYR A 111 6.32 4.69 -16.42
N ALA A 112 7.10 5.24 -15.50
CA ALA A 112 6.80 6.55 -14.92
C ALA A 112 7.98 7.48 -14.98
N HIS A 113 7.69 8.74 -15.32
CA HIS A 113 8.61 9.85 -15.26
C HIS A 113 8.20 10.76 -14.10
N LEU A 114 9.14 11.02 -13.19
CA LEU A 114 8.87 11.69 -11.92
C LEU A 114 9.63 13.02 -11.85
N ASP A 115 8.89 14.12 -11.75
CA ASP A 115 9.45 15.46 -11.67
C ASP A 115 9.07 16.15 -10.36
N GLY A 116 10.00 16.89 -9.80
CA GLY A 116 9.78 17.80 -8.68
C GLY A 116 9.41 17.13 -7.36
N GLY A 117 9.30 17.95 -6.33
CA GLY A 117 8.93 17.50 -4.98
C GLY A 117 9.94 16.56 -4.33
N GLY A 118 9.45 15.68 -3.46
CA GLY A 118 10.25 14.68 -2.76
C GLY A 118 9.59 13.30 -2.80
N PRO A 119 10.26 12.23 -2.29
CA PRO A 119 9.80 10.84 -2.41
C PRO A 119 8.35 10.63 -1.97
N SER A 120 7.95 11.21 -0.84
CA SER A 120 6.57 11.11 -0.33
C SER A 120 5.54 11.80 -1.24
N GLY A 121 5.89 12.94 -1.86
CA GLY A 121 5.05 13.63 -2.84
C GLY A 121 4.92 12.83 -4.12
N GLN A 122 6.04 12.33 -4.63
CA GLN A 122 6.12 11.53 -5.83
C GLN A 122 5.35 10.20 -5.70
N ALA A 123 5.48 9.50 -4.57
CA ALA A 123 4.71 8.28 -4.31
C ALA A 123 3.18 8.53 -4.35
N GLY A 124 2.72 9.62 -3.72
CA GLY A 124 1.31 10.00 -3.77
C GLY A 124 0.83 10.45 -5.15
N ALA A 125 1.67 11.12 -5.92
CA ALA A 125 1.38 11.50 -7.29
C ALA A 125 1.32 10.28 -8.22
N LEU A 126 2.25 9.33 -8.06
CA LEU A 126 2.29 8.08 -8.80
C LEU A 126 1.05 7.23 -8.53
N ARG A 127 0.63 7.09 -7.26
CA ARG A 127 -0.63 6.43 -6.89
C ARG A 127 -1.83 7.00 -7.65
N LEU A 128 -1.96 8.33 -7.67
CA LEU A 128 -3.06 8.99 -8.36
C LEU A 128 -3.02 8.77 -9.87
N ALA A 129 -1.82 8.78 -10.47
CA ALA A 129 -1.65 8.52 -11.90
C ALA A 129 -2.05 7.09 -12.27
N ILE A 130 -1.61 6.09 -11.49
CA ILE A 130 -1.99 4.69 -11.68
C ILE A 130 -3.50 4.51 -11.56
N ALA A 131 -4.13 5.06 -10.52
CA ALA A 131 -5.58 4.97 -10.36
C ALA A 131 -6.35 5.57 -11.54
N ARG A 132 -5.88 6.68 -12.11
CA ARG A 132 -6.45 7.28 -13.31
C ARG A 132 -6.25 6.42 -14.55
N ALA A 133 -5.08 5.78 -14.68
CA ALA A 133 -4.79 4.88 -15.79
C ALA A 133 -5.72 3.65 -15.77
N LEU A 134 -5.92 3.05 -14.60
CA LEU A 134 -6.82 1.90 -14.44
C LEU A 134 -8.26 2.21 -14.87
N ILE A 135 -8.78 3.40 -14.59
CA ILE A 135 -10.13 3.81 -15.05
C ILE A 135 -10.20 3.93 -16.57
N LEU A 136 -9.12 4.36 -17.23
CA LEU A 136 -9.09 4.44 -18.70
C LEU A 136 -9.01 3.06 -19.34
N VAL A 137 -8.44 2.07 -18.62
CA VAL A 137 -8.45 0.66 -19.03
C VAL A 137 -9.84 0.07 -18.87
N GLN A 138 -10.42 0.22 -17.67
CA GLN A 138 -11.72 -0.31 -17.35
C GLN A 138 -12.53 0.68 -16.50
N PRO A 139 -13.57 1.29 -17.09
CA PRO A 139 -14.42 2.25 -16.38
C PRO A 139 -15.17 1.67 -15.17
N GLU A 140 -15.42 0.35 -15.16
CA GLU A 140 -16.10 -0.36 -14.08
C GLU A 140 -15.32 -0.35 -12.75
N ASP A 141 -14.01 -0.20 -12.77
CA ASP A 141 -13.17 -0.13 -11.57
C ASP A 141 -13.27 1.23 -10.85
N ARG A 142 -13.88 2.24 -11.50
CA ARG A 142 -14.02 3.59 -10.95
C ARG A 142 -14.72 3.67 -9.60
N PRO A 143 -15.85 2.98 -9.31
CA PRO A 143 -16.50 3.02 -8.02
C PRO A 143 -15.60 2.53 -6.88
N ALA A 144 -14.87 1.42 -7.07
CA ALA A 144 -13.96 0.86 -6.08
C ALA A 144 -12.80 1.82 -5.77
N LEU A 145 -12.16 2.36 -6.80
CA LEU A 145 -11.06 3.32 -6.67
C LEU A 145 -11.51 4.67 -6.07
N LYS A 146 -12.75 5.11 -6.36
CA LYS A 146 -13.33 6.32 -5.76
C LYS A 146 -13.65 6.11 -4.28
N LYS A 147 -14.22 4.97 -3.90
CA LYS A 147 -14.53 4.60 -2.50
C LYS A 147 -13.25 4.57 -1.66
N ALA A 148 -12.14 4.06 -2.22
CA ALA A 148 -10.83 4.04 -1.58
C ALA A 148 -10.12 5.41 -1.55
N GLY A 149 -10.66 6.46 -2.18
CA GLY A 149 -10.10 7.81 -2.18
C GLY A 149 -8.87 8.00 -3.08
N PHE A 150 -8.60 7.09 -4.03
CA PHE A 150 -7.40 7.15 -4.88
C PHE A 150 -7.52 8.13 -6.06
N LEU A 151 -8.72 8.58 -6.38
CA LEU A 151 -8.97 9.51 -7.49
C LEU A 151 -8.90 10.97 -7.09
N THR A 152 -8.94 11.25 -5.79
CA THR A 152 -8.90 12.62 -5.27
C THR A 152 -7.45 13.06 -5.08
N ARG A 153 -7.12 14.24 -5.63
CA ARG A 153 -5.83 14.87 -5.36
C ARG A 153 -5.79 15.37 -3.92
N ASP A 154 -4.72 15.07 -3.19
CA ASP A 154 -4.45 15.64 -1.86
C ASP A 154 -4.10 17.14 -2.00
N PRO A 155 -4.94 18.08 -1.50
CA PRO A 155 -4.72 19.51 -1.65
C PRO A 155 -3.71 20.08 -0.65
N ARG A 156 -3.26 19.30 0.33
CA ARG A 156 -2.35 19.77 1.39
C ARG A 156 -1.02 20.19 0.79
N ALA A 157 -0.69 21.49 0.94
CA ALA A 157 0.56 22.08 0.53
C ALA A 157 1.17 22.89 1.69
N ILE A 158 2.42 23.31 1.56
CA ILE A 158 3.08 24.15 2.54
C ILE A 158 2.48 25.57 2.45
N GLU A 159 2.02 26.10 3.58
CA GLU A 159 1.53 27.45 3.66
C GLU A 159 2.67 28.46 3.50
N ARG A 160 2.42 29.52 2.75
CA ARG A 160 3.36 30.62 2.58
C ARG A 160 3.64 31.31 3.92
N LYS A 161 4.90 31.62 4.17
CA LYS A 161 5.29 32.50 5.30
C LYS A 161 4.56 33.84 5.22
N LYS A 162 4.03 34.33 6.32
CA LYS A 162 3.34 35.64 6.40
C LYS A 162 4.26 36.68 7.02
N TYR A 163 4.09 37.91 6.63
CA TYR A 163 4.82 39.02 7.25
C TYR A 163 4.47 39.13 8.74
N GLY A 164 5.39 39.63 9.57
CA GLY A 164 5.23 39.72 11.03
C GLY A 164 5.31 38.39 11.78
N LEU A 165 5.28 37.23 11.10
CA LEU A 165 5.43 35.92 11.71
C LEU A 165 6.79 35.28 11.39
N LYS A 166 7.30 34.41 12.27
CA LYS A 166 8.54 33.63 12.00
C LYS A 166 8.34 32.54 10.95
N LYS A 167 7.13 31.93 10.91
CA LYS A 167 6.69 30.94 9.93
C LYS A 167 5.28 31.28 9.44
N ALA A 168 4.60 30.36 8.79
CA ALA A 168 3.23 30.61 8.30
C ALA A 168 2.24 30.98 9.41
N ARG A 169 2.40 30.39 10.61
CA ARG A 169 1.51 30.58 11.77
C ARG A 169 2.27 30.86 13.08
N LYS A 170 3.61 30.79 13.12
CA LYS A 170 4.40 30.99 14.33
C LYS A 170 4.70 32.46 14.54
N ALA A 171 4.17 33.05 15.60
CA ALA A 171 4.47 34.41 16.02
C ALA A 171 5.89 34.53 16.60
N PRO A 172 6.51 35.74 16.56
CA PRO A 172 7.71 36.04 17.32
C PRO A 172 7.45 35.91 18.82
N GLN A 173 8.52 35.66 19.59
CA GLN A 173 8.45 35.65 21.05
C GLN A 173 8.04 37.03 21.57
N TYR A 174 7.01 37.08 22.40
CA TYR A 174 6.65 38.31 23.10
C TYR A 174 7.71 38.62 24.18
N SER A 175 8.26 39.81 24.13
CA SER A 175 9.16 40.29 25.16
C SER A 175 8.36 41.05 26.20
N LYS A 176 8.22 40.48 27.39
CA LYS A 176 7.69 41.21 28.55
C LYS A 176 8.82 42.12 29.08
N ARG A 177 8.54 43.38 29.24
CA ARG A 177 9.25 44.30 30.12
C ARG A 177 8.28 44.89 31.10
#